data_cd7cfe4b3b6444df79fcf4476d471ff3
#
_entry.id   cd7cfe4b3b6444df79fcf4476d471ff3
#
_cell.length_a   1.000
_cell.length_b   1.000
_cell.length_c   1.000
_cell.angle_alpha   90.00
_cell.angle_beta   90.00
_cell.angle_gamma   90.00
#
_symmetry.space_group_name_H-M   'P 1'
#
loop_
_entity.id
_entity.type
_entity.pdbx_description
1 polymer ?
#
loop_
_entity_poly.entity_id
_entity_poly.type
_entity_poly.pdbx_seq_one_letter_code
_entity_poly.pdbx_strand_id
1 'polypeptide(L)'
;SISVHVRRGDYLIPHGKYLNGIEYYDSAVKKILEIKNIESPQITIFSDDKDWCRREMSVLSGIKTEIFDVPEIDDVEELMLMSQYNHNVISNSTFSWWSTHLNKNRDKIIVGPKNWFTDKERNRKQIEDIMLESWVLI
;
A
#
# COMPACT_ATOMS: atom_id res chain seq x y z
N SER A 1 -10.66 8.71 -2.84
CA SER A 1 -10.45 7.48 -2.06
C SER A 1 -9.01 6.98 -2.21
N ILE A 2 -8.48 6.39 -1.15
CA ILE A 2 -7.12 5.83 -1.09
C ILE A 2 -7.22 4.39 -0.60
N SER A 3 -6.68 3.43 -1.35
CA SER A 3 -6.44 2.07 -0.86
C SER A 3 -5.04 1.99 -0.26
N VAL A 4 -4.91 1.31 0.87
CA VAL A 4 -3.64 1.04 1.53
C VAL A 4 -3.49 -0.46 1.70
N HIS A 5 -2.54 -1.08 1.01
CA HIS A 5 -2.28 -2.51 1.16
C HIS A 5 -1.14 -2.75 2.15
N VAL A 6 -1.41 -3.58 3.14
CA VAL A 6 -0.48 -3.94 4.21
C VAL A 6 -0.21 -5.44 4.17
N ARG A 7 1.05 -5.82 3.94
CA ARG A 7 1.51 -7.22 3.97
C ARG A 7 2.39 -7.47 5.18
N ARG A 8 1.98 -8.38 6.05
CA ARG A 8 2.69 -8.68 7.31
C ARG A 8 2.82 -10.17 7.58
N GLY A 9 1.79 -10.97 7.41
CA GLY A 9 1.67 -12.33 7.88
C GLY A 9 2.95 -13.17 7.72
N ASP A 10 3.29 -13.56 6.50
CA ASP A 10 4.51 -14.29 6.17
C ASP A 10 5.79 -13.43 6.25
N TYR A 11 5.68 -12.09 6.27
CA TYR A 11 6.82 -11.15 6.36
C TYR A 11 7.36 -11.01 7.79
N LEU A 12 6.65 -11.49 8.78
CA LEU A 12 7.14 -11.61 10.16
C LEU A 12 8.22 -12.70 10.32
N ILE A 13 8.30 -13.63 9.36
CA ILE A 13 9.32 -14.66 9.29
C ILE A 13 10.43 -14.19 8.33
N PRO A 14 11.73 -14.33 8.64
CA PRO A 14 12.81 -13.92 7.74
C PRO A 14 12.75 -14.64 6.39
N HIS A 15 12.54 -13.90 5.30
CA HIS A 15 12.43 -14.44 3.93
C HIS A 15 12.96 -13.46 2.85
N GLY A 16 13.76 -12.47 3.26
CA GLY A 16 14.37 -11.50 2.35
C GLY A 16 13.48 -10.34 1.90
N LYS A 17 12.21 -10.27 2.35
CA LYS A 17 11.33 -9.12 2.13
C LYS A 17 11.43 -8.14 3.29
N TYR A 18 11.37 -6.85 2.97
CA TYR A 18 11.35 -5.79 3.98
C TYR A 18 9.97 -5.67 4.61
N LEU A 19 9.91 -5.59 5.95
CA LEU A 19 8.65 -5.34 6.66
C LEU A 19 8.48 -3.84 6.87
N ASN A 20 7.50 -3.25 6.18
CA ASN A 20 7.17 -1.84 6.33
C ASN A 20 6.42 -1.59 7.66
N GLY A 21 6.89 -0.60 8.43
CA GLY A 21 6.23 -0.12 9.64
C GLY A 21 5.14 0.90 9.36
N ILE A 22 4.43 1.31 10.42
CA ILE A 22 3.35 2.30 10.33
C ILE A 22 3.84 3.63 9.74
N GLU A 23 5.07 4.04 10.03
CA GLU A 23 5.67 5.29 9.56
C GLU A 23 5.70 5.38 8.03
N TYR A 24 5.91 4.24 7.36
CA TYR A 24 5.84 4.17 5.91
C TYR A 24 4.43 4.49 5.43
N TYR A 25 3.41 3.83 5.98
CA TYR A 25 2.02 3.99 5.54
C TYR A 25 1.48 5.40 5.84
N ASP A 26 1.81 5.95 7.00
CA ASP A 26 1.44 7.31 7.37
C ASP A 26 2.07 8.34 6.41
N SER A 27 3.37 8.22 6.16
CA SER A 27 4.10 9.10 5.24
C SER A 27 3.58 8.97 3.79
N ALA A 28 3.20 7.75 3.38
CA ALA A 28 2.65 7.50 2.05
C ALA A 28 1.29 8.15 1.85
N VAL A 29 0.39 8.02 2.82
CA VAL A 29 -0.91 8.69 2.80
C VAL A 29 -0.71 10.21 2.80
N LYS A 30 0.10 10.74 3.70
CA LYS A 30 0.43 12.17 3.77
C LYS A 30 0.91 12.70 2.41
N LYS A 31 1.77 11.95 1.73
CA LYS A 31 2.28 12.33 0.41
C LYS A 31 1.19 12.45 -0.65
N ILE A 32 0.22 11.54 -0.66
CA ILE A 32 -0.95 11.64 -1.56
C ILE A 32 -1.79 12.88 -1.25
N LEU A 33 -2.07 13.13 0.05
CA LEU A 33 -2.84 14.29 0.50
C LEU A 33 -2.20 15.60 0.03
N GLU A 34 -0.88 15.72 0.18
CA GLU A 34 -0.11 16.89 -0.25
C GLU A 34 -0.15 17.10 -1.75
N ILE A 35 0.13 16.04 -2.55
CA ILE A 35 0.16 16.13 -4.02
C ILE A 35 -1.20 16.50 -4.59
N LYS A 36 -2.28 15.96 -4.02
CA LYS A 36 -3.63 16.12 -4.53
C LYS A 36 -4.44 17.22 -3.81
N ASN A 37 -3.87 17.81 -2.76
CA ASN A 37 -4.57 18.79 -1.91
C ASN A 37 -5.93 18.27 -1.43
N ILE A 38 -5.95 17.05 -0.87
CA ILE A 38 -7.17 16.40 -0.37
C ILE A 38 -7.20 16.53 1.14
N GLU A 39 -8.29 17.07 1.69
CA GLU A 39 -8.44 17.27 3.15
C GLU A 39 -9.04 16.04 3.85
N SER A 40 -10.02 15.38 3.25
CA SER A 40 -10.78 14.31 3.91
C SER A 40 -11.10 13.15 2.96
N PRO A 41 -10.11 12.36 2.53
CA PRO A 41 -10.34 11.20 1.70
C PRO A 41 -10.92 10.05 2.54
N GLN A 42 -11.64 9.15 1.89
CA GLN A 42 -11.86 7.81 2.42
C GLN A 42 -10.56 7.01 2.28
N ILE A 43 -10.10 6.40 3.37
CA ILE A 43 -8.91 5.54 3.41
C ILE A 43 -9.35 4.13 3.82
N THR A 44 -9.13 3.16 2.95
CA THR A 44 -9.45 1.76 3.22
C THR A 44 -8.18 0.92 3.21
N ILE A 45 -7.98 0.14 4.27
CA ILE A 45 -6.84 -0.74 4.47
C ILE A 45 -7.21 -2.16 4.10
N PHE A 46 -6.40 -2.77 3.25
CA PHE A 46 -6.45 -4.17 2.85
C PHE A 46 -5.24 -4.90 3.44
N SER A 47 -5.45 -5.98 4.16
CA SER A 47 -4.35 -6.66 4.85
C SER A 47 -4.62 -8.12 5.15
N ASP A 48 -3.56 -8.91 5.18
CA ASP A 48 -3.51 -10.26 5.72
C ASP A 48 -3.36 -10.29 7.26
N ASP A 49 -3.08 -9.13 7.91
CA ASP A 49 -3.02 -8.96 9.36
C ASP A 49 -3.97 -7.83 9.80
N LYS A 50 -5.28 -8.10 9.69
CA LYS A 50 -6.32 -7.12 9.99
C LYS A 50 -6.32 -6.67 11.45
N ASP A 51 -5.96 -7.56 12.37
CA ASP A 51 -5.95 -7.23 13.81
C ASP A 51 -4.83 -6.25 14.16
N TRP A 52 -3.65 -6.41 13.56
CA TRP A 52 -2.60 -5.42 13.68
C TRP A 52 -3.04 -4.07 13.10
N CYS A 53 -3.65 -4.08 11.91
CA CYS A 53 -4.15 -2.85 11.30
C CYS A 53 -5.22 -2.14 12.15
N ARG A 54 -6.11 -2.88 12.80
CA ARG A 54 -7.10 -2.28 13.72
C ARG A 54 -6.46 -1.58 14.91
N ARG A 55 -5.39 -2.15 15.46
CA ARG A 55 -4.69 -1.56 16.61
C ARG A 55 -3.82 -0.37 16.23
N GLU A 56 -3.05 -0.50 15.17
CA GLU A 56 -1.96 0.43 14.86
C GLU A 56 -2.32 1.47 13.79
N MET A 57 -3.29 1.18 12.93
CA MET A 57 -3.57 1.97 11.74
C MET A 57 -5.00 2.54 11.69
N SER A 58 -5.64 2.70 12.85
CA SER A 58 -7.00 3.28 12.92
C SER A 58 -7.07 4.74 12.47
N VAL A 59 -5.92 5.43 12.45
CA VAL A 59 -5.74 6.80 11.95
C VAL A 59 -4.43 6.86 11.15
N LEU A 60 -4.46 7.41 9.95
CA LEU A 60 -3.29 7.74 9.14
C LEU A 60 -3.35 9.22 8.76
N SER A 61 -2.26 9.94 9.02
CA SER A 61 -2.15 11.38 8.74
C SER A 61 -3.33 12.20 9.27
N GLY A 62 -3.83 11.84 10.47
CA GLY A 62 -4.96 12.50 11.12
C GLY A 62 -6.34 12.08 10.60
N ILE A 63 -6.42 11.17 9.64
CA ILE A 63 -7.66 10.71 9.01
C ILE A 63 -8.00 9.31 9.48
N LYS A 64 -9.24 9.11 9.92
CA LYS A 64 -9.75 7.79 10.32
C LYS A 64 -9.76 6.85 9.12
N THR A 65 -9.29 5.64 9.35
CA THR A 65 -9.24 4.58 8.34
C THR A 65 -10.36 3.56 8.53
N GLU A 66 -10.67 2.83 7.48
CA GLU A 66 -11.54 1.66 7.49
C GLU A 66 -10.74 0.43 7.13
N ILE A 67 -10.97 -0.68 7.83
CA ILE A 67 -10.35 -1.96 7.50
C ILE A 67 -11.31 -2.73 6.61
N PHE A 68 -10.85 -3.12 5.44
CA PHE A 68 -11.62 -4.00 4.57
C PHE A 68 -11.68 -5.41 5.18
N ASP A 69 -12.87 -5.84 5.54
CA ASP A 69 -13.10 -7.12 6.18
C ASP A 69 -14.44 -7.73 5.73
N VAL A 70 -14.46 -8.25 4.50
CA VAL A 70 -15.61 -8.92 3.91
C VAL A 70 -15.26 -10.40 3.74
N PRO A 71 -15.88 -11.32 4.51
CA PRO A 71 -15.45 -12.71 4.57
C PRO A 71 -15.62 -13.52 3.28
N GLU A 72 -16.53 -13.09 2.41
CA GLU A 72 -16.96 -13.84 1.22
C GLU A 72 -16.21 -13.42 -0.07
N ILE A 73 -15.26 -12.47 0.05
CA ILE A 73 -14.48 -11.97 -1.08
C ILE A 73 -13.18 -12.76 -1.19
N ASP A 74 -12.88 -13.24 -2.40
CA ASP A 74 -11.61 -13.89 -2.69
C ASP A 74 -10.47 -12.88 -3.00
N ASP A 75 -9.24 -13.37 -3.09
CA ASP A 75 -8.06 -12.53 -3.33
C ASP A 75 -8.12 -11.78 -4.67
N VAL A 76 -8.75 -12.35 -5.69
CA VAL A 76 -8.89 -11.71 -7.00
C VAL A 76 -9.90 -10.56 -6.93
N GLU A 77 -11.02 -10.78 -6.27
CA GLU A 77 -12.04 -9.76 -6.05
C GLU A 77 -11.49 -8.61 -5.19
N GLU A 78 -10.73 -8.91 -4.13
CA GLU A 78 -10.05 -7.91 -3.30
C GLU A 78 -9.06 -7.08 -4.12
N LEU A 79 -8.23 -7.72 -4.94
CA LEU A 79 -7.30 -7.05 -5.85
C LEU A 79 -8.03 -6.13 -6.84
N MET A 80 -9.12 -6.61 -7.44
CA MET A 80 -9.95 -5.83 -8.36
C MET A 80 -10.59 -4.64 -7.65
N LEU A 81 -11.07 -4.81 -6.42
CA LEU A 81 -11.63 -3.72 -5.62
C LEU A 81 -10.57 -2.64 -5.34
N MET A 82 -9.36 -3.03 -4.91
CA MET A 82 -8.25 -2.09 -4.72
C MET A 82 -7.94 -1.26 -5.97
N SER A 83 -8.08 -1.85 -7.15
CA SER A 83 -7.85 -1.17 -8.43
C SER A 83 -8.88 -0.08 -8.76
N GLN A 84 -10.02 -0.03 -8.07
CA GLN A 84 -11.06 0.98 -8.28
C GLN A 84 -10.86 2.27 -7.47
N TYR A 85 -9.91 2.29 -6.54
CA TYR A 85 -9.61 3.48 -5.74
C TYR A 85 -8.91 4.56 -6.58
N ASN A 86 -9.09 5.83 -6.18
CA ASN A 86 -8.45 6.93 -6.89
C ASN A 86 -6.93 6.89 -6.79
N HIS A 87 -6.40 6.53 -5.61
CA HIS A 87 -4.98 6.46 -5.32
C HIS A 87 -4.65 5.19 -4.54
N ASN A 88 -3.40 4.73 -4.60
CA ASN A 88 -2.99 3.50 -3.95
C ASN A 88 -1.66 3.67 -3.20
N VAL A 89 -1.62 3.17 -1.97
CA VAL A 89 -0.39 2.92 -1.22
C VAL A 89 -0.15 1.42 -1.23
N ILE A 90 1.00 0.99 -1.72
CA ILE A 90 1.31 -0.43 -1.83
C ILE A 90 2.39 -0.86 -0.83
N SER A 91 2.31 -2.09 -0.37
CA SER A 91 3.44 -2.76 0.26
C SER A 91 4.38 -3.36 -0.80
N ASN A 92 5.50 -3.94 -0.37
CA ASN A 92 6.41 -4.70 -1.22
C ASN A 92 5.84 -6.08 -1.60
N SER A 93 4.63 -6.10 -2.14
CA SER A 93 3.85 -7.28 -2.52
C SER A 93 3.42 -7.21 -3.97
N THR A 94 3.63 -8.28 -4.72
CA THR A 94 3.15 -8.40 -6.11
C THR A 94 1.63 -8.29 -6.19
N PHE A 95 0.91 -8.68 -5.16
CA PHE A 95 -0.53 -8.54 -5.08
C PHE A 95 -0.97 -7.07 -5.22
N SER A 96 -0.49 -6.18 -4.37
CA SER A 96 -0.81 -4.75 -4.48
C SER A 96 -0.16 -4.07 -5.69
N TRP A 97 0.99 -4.57 -6.15
CA TRP A 97 1.61 -4.12 -7.38
C TRP A 97 0.69 -4.31 -8.58
N TRP A 98 0.07 -5.49 -8.73
CA TRP A 98 -0.89 -5.74 -9.78
C TRP A 98 -2.17 -4.89 -9.67
N SER A 99 -2.67 -4.63 -8.47
CA SER A 99 -3.85 -3.76 -8.30
C SER A 99 -3.62 -2.36 -8.88
N THR A 100 -2.40 -1.83 -8.76
CA THR A 100 -2.07 -0.50 -9.31
C THR A 100 -1.97 -0.48 -10.84
N HIS A 101 -1.54 -1.59 -11.44
CA HIS A 101 -1.51 -1.74 -12.90
C HIS A 101 -2.91 -1.84 -13.48
N LEU A 102 -3.83 -2.48 -12.78
CA LEU A 102 -5.23 -2.59 -13.16
C LEU A 102 -6.02 -1.30 -12.91
N ASN A 103 -5.52 -0.41 -12.08
CA ASN A 103 -6.16 0.87 -11.81
C ASN A 103 -6.14 1.76 -13.06
N LYS A 104 -7.31 2.05 -13.61
CA LYS A 104 -7.49 2.84 -14.86
C LYS A 104 -7.60 4.34 -14.63
N ASN A 105 -7.58 4.81 -13.38
CA ASN A 105 -7.63 6.24 -13.10
C ASN A 105 -6.35 6.91 -13.65
N ARG A 106 -6.52 7.84 -14.58
CA ARG A 106 -5.38 8.55 -15.21
C ARG A 106 -4.70 9.54 -14.27
N ASP A 107 -5.43 9.99 -13.25
CA ASP A 107 -4.97 10.97 -12.27
C ASP A 107 -4.50 10.32 -10.96
N LYS A 108 -4.27 9.01 -10.96
CA LYS A 108 -3.85 8.26 -9.80
C LYS A 108 -2.45 8.66 -9.32
N ILE A 109 -2.28 8.68 -8.00
CA ILE A 109 -0.98 8.66 -7.36
C ILE A 109 -0.77 7.27 -6.77
N ILE A 110 0.36 6.67 -7.08
CA ILE A 110 0.80 5.40 -6.50
C ILE A 110 2.02 5.69 -5.64
N VAL A 111 1.96 5.27 -4.38
CA VAL A 111 3.10 5.35 -3.47
C VAL A 111 3.57 3.94 -3.14
N GLY A 112 4.85 3.68 -3.37
CA GLY A 112 5.51 2.41 -3.10
C GLY A 112 6.72 2.58 -2.18
N PRO A 113 7.15 1.48 -1.49
CA PRO A 113 8.29 1.52 -0.61
C PRO A 113 9.62 1.49 -1.38
N LYS A 114 10.59 2.29 -0.94
CA LYS A 114 11.98 2.22 -1.43
C LYS A 114 12.66 0.89 -1.07
N ASN A 115 12.26 0.32 0.05
CA ASN A 115 12.81 -0.92 0.55
C ASN A 115 11.87 -2.09 0.23
N TRP A 116 12.13 -2.77 -0.87
CA TRP A 116 11.40 -3.98 -1.27
C TRP A 116 12.01 -5.23 -0.64
N PHE A 117 13.34 -5.29 -0.58
CA PHE A 117 14.12 -6.38 -0.04
C PHE A 117 14.96 -5.92 1.16
N THR A 118 15.25 -6.85 2.09
CA THR A 118 16.18 -6.62 3.21
C THR A 118 17.63 -6.53 2.74
N ASP A 119 18.01 -7.26 1.69
CA ASP A 119 19.32 -7.15 1.06
C ASP A 119 19.43 -5.84 0.28
N LYS A 120 20.34 -4.97 0.70
CA LYS A 120 20.49 -3.61 0.13
C LYS A 120 20.98 -3.62 -1.31
N GLU A 121 21.85 -4.55 -1.67
CA GLU A 121 22.38 -4.62 -3.04
C GLU A 121 21.34 -5.14 -4.01
N ARG A 122 20.62 -6.19 -3.60
CA ARG A 122 19.48 -6.71 -4.35
C ARG A 122 18.41 -5.62 -4.55
N ASN A 123 18.08 -4.89 -3.49
CA ASN A 123 17.11 -3.82 -3.54
C ASN A 123 17.55 -2.73 -4.54
N ARG A 124 18.79 -2.26 -4.45
CA ARG A 124 19.35 -1.26 -5.38
C ARG A 124 19.28 -1.68 -6.84
N LYS A 125 19.53 -2.96 -7.13
CA LYS A 125 19.53 -3.50 -8.50
C LYS A 125 18.13 -3.73 -9.07
N GLN A 126 17.15 -4.06 -8.24
CA GLN A 126 15.84 -4.54 -8.69
C GLN A 126 14.70 -3.53 -8.48
N ILE A 127 14.88 -2.52 -7.63
CA ILE A 127 13.79 -1.60 -7.30
C ILE A 127 13.30 -0.80 -8.52
N GLU A 128 14.21 -0.39 -9.40
CA GLU A 128 13.88 0.35 -10.63
C GLU A 128 13.10 -0.50 -11.64
N ASP A 129 13.36 -1.81 -11.66
CA ASP A 129 12.63 -2.75 -12.52
C ASP A 129 11.22 -3.06 -11.99
N ILE A 130 11.03 -2.96 -10.67
CA ILE A 130 9.75 -3.23 -9.99
C ILE A 130 8.84 -2.01 -10.05
N MET A 131 9.39 -0.82 -9.80
CA MET A 131 8.62 0.40 -9.68
C MET A 131 8.61 1.20 -10.99
N LEU A 132 7.46 1.70 -11.36
CA LEU A 132 7.37 2.58 -12.52
C LEU A 132 7.91 3.98 -12.17
N GLU A 133 8.55 4.64 -13.13
CA GLU A 133 9.11 5.99 -12.98
C GLU A 133 8.08 7.02 -12.50
N SER A 134 6.81 6.84 -12.85
CA SER A 134 5.71 7.71 -12.44
C SER A 134 5.24 7.51 -10.99
N TRP A 135 5.74 6.49 -10.29
CA TRP A 135 5.35 6.19 -8.91
C TRP A 135 6.20 6.97 -7.92
N VAL A 136 5.60 7.32 -6.80
CA VAL A 136 6.31 7.99 -5.70
C VAL A 136 6.92 6.93 -4.79
N LEU A 137 8.24 6.97 -4.61
CA LEU A 137 8.97 6.08 -3.71
C LEU A 137 9.33 6.81 -2.42
N ILE A 138 9.01 6.21 -1.29
CA ILE A 138 9.35 6.74 0.03
C ILE A 138 9.93 5.68 0.96
#